data_def597fdd1f682a159cd308e7e2d8640
#
_entry.id   def597fdd1f682a159cd308e7e2d8640
#
_cell.length_a   1.000
_cell.length_b   1.000
_cell.length_c   1.000
_cell.angle_alpha   90.00
_cell.angle_beta   90.00
_cell.angle_gamma   90.00
#
_symmetry.space_group_name_H-M   'P 1'
#
loop_
_entity.id
_entity.type
_entity.pdbx_description
1 polymer ?
#
loop_
_entity_poly.entity_id
_entity_poly.type
_entity_poly.pdbx_seq_one_letter_code
_entity_poly.pdbx_strand_id
1 'polypeptide(L)'
;MLHKFDNTSPEFTSIRKEWMALLARAPNALLDDIVGPHIAAAQPRWLRRPETGLMMIQARVGGSGERFNLGEVTVTRCALRLGETDDTSPVGVSYVLGRDHRQAQLAAIADALLQDATHHGDLEVRLLEPIRQSLMQKQSTRHARAQTTKVDFFTVAREASSGEDGELS
;
A
#
# COMPACT_ATOMS: atom_id res chain seq x y z
N MET A 1 13.33 26.97 13.82
CA MET A 1 14.30 25.87 13.87
C MET A 1 13.75 24.76 13.00
N LEU A 2 14.27 24.60 11.79
CA LEU A 2 13.92 23.48 10.92
C LEU A 2 14.50 22.20 11.52
N HIS A 3 13.64 21.33 12.05
CA HIS A 3 14.05 20.00 12.43
C HIS A 3 14.56 19.30 11.17
N LYS A 4 15.87 19.08 11.14
CA LYS A 4 16.49 18.20 10.14
C LYS A 4 15.84 16.84 10.35
N PHE A 5 15.09 16.35 9.36
CA PHE A 5 14.54 15.01 9.40
C PHE A 5 15.69 14.03 9.58
N ASP A 6 15.78 13.40 10.74
CA ASP A 6 16.73 12.33 10.96
C ASP A 6 16.20 11.05 10.27
N ASN A 7 16.64 10.86 9.02
CA ASN A 7 16.23 9.74 8.18
C ASN A 7 16.69 8.37 8.73
N THR A 8 17.38 8.34 9.86
CA THR A 8 17.89 7.12 10.49
C THR A 8 17.08 6.69 11.70
N SER A 9 16.17 7.54 12.20
CA SER A 9 15.37 7.24 13.38
C SER A 9 14.35 6.11 13.13
N PRO A 10 14.07 5.26 14.14
CA PRO A 10 13.02 4.23 14.02
C PRO A 10 11.64 4.82 13.73
N GLU A 11 11.35 6.00 14.26
CA GLU A 11 10.10 6.73 14.03
C GLU A 11 9.97 7.15 12.57
N PHE A 12 10.99 7.75 11.98
CA PHE A 12 11.02 8.08 10.57
C PHE A 12 10.83 6.84 9.68
N THR A 13 11.48 5.72 10.03
CA THR A 13 11.32 4.46 9.32
C THR A 13 9.87 3.98 9.32
N SER A 14 9.14 4.16 10.43
CA SER A 14 7.72 3.80 10.54
C SER A 14 6.86 4.69 9.64
N ILE A 15 7.04 6.01 9.73
CA ILE A 15 6.32 6.99 8.92
C ILE A 15 6.58 6.75 7.43
N ARG A 16 7.84 6.49 7.05
CA ARG A 16 8.19 6.18 5.67
C ARG A 16 7.51 4.92 5.14
N LYS A 17 7.39 3.87 5.92
CA LYS A 17 6.65 2.65 5.54
C LYS A 17 5.18 2.97 5.25
N GLU A 18 4.57 3.84 6.02
CA GLU A 18 3.18 4.25 5.83
C GLU A 18 2.97 4.94 4.49
N TRP A 19 3.74 6.00 4.19
CA TRP A 19 3.56 6.68 2.91
C TRP A 19 3.97 5.82 1.71
N MET A 20 5.01 4.98 1.82
CA MET A 20 5.35 4.04 0.75
C MET A 20 4.20 3.07 0.45
N ALA A 21 3.50 2.58 1.49
CA ALA A 21 2.33 1.73 1.32
C ALA A 21 1.14 2.47 0.68
N LEU A 22 1.00 3.78 0.87
CA LEU A 22 0.02 4.61 0.19
C LEU A 22 0.40 4.81 -1.27
N LEU A 23 1.63 5.23 -1.55
CA LEU A 23 2.14 5.49 -2.90
C LEU A 23 2.07 4.25 -3.80
N ALA A 24 2.37 3.06 -3.26
CA ALA A 24 2.28 1.80 -3.98
C ALA A 24 0.86 1.45 -4.45
N ARG A 25 -0.17 2.06 -3.88
CA ARG A 25 -1.59 1.83 -4.19
C ARG A 25 -2.29 3.07 -4.74
N ALA A 26 -1.56 4.15 -4.93
CA ALA A 26 -2.09 5.42 -5.39
C ALA A 26 -2.68 5.32 -6.80
N PRO A 27 -3.74 6.07 -7.11
CA PRO A 27 -4.20 6.23 -8.48
C PRO A 27 -3.13 6.92 -9.34
N ASN A 28 -2.84 6.37 -10.53
CA ASN A 28 -1.83 6.95 -11.43
C ASN A 28 -2.12 8.40 -11.78
N ALA A 29 -3.38 8.74 -12.06
CA ALA A 29 -3.77 10.10 -12.41
C ALA A 29 -3.37 11.11 -11.34
N LEU A 30 -3.55 10.76 -10.05
CA LEU A 30 -3.17 11.63 -8.95
C LEU A 30 -1.64 11.77 -8.82
N LEU A 31 -0.91 10.67 -9.01
CA LEU A 31 0.56 10.72 -9.03
C LEU A 31 1.08 11.54 -10.20
N ASP A 32 0.52 11.39 -11.40
CA ASP A 32 0.92 12.17 -12.58
C ASP A 32 0.63 13.65 -12.40
N ASP A 33 -0.50 14.03 -11.83
CA ASP A 33 -0.90 15.41 -11.62
C ASP A 33 0.03 16.12 -10.61
N ILE A 34 0.32 15.49 -9.49
CA ILE A 34 1.08 16.12 -8.40
C ILE A 34 2.59 15.95 -8.56
N VAL A 35 3.05 14.75 -8.94
CA VAL A 35 4.47 14.40 -9.00
C VAL A 35 5.04 14.62 -10.40
N GLY A 36 4.22 14.48 -11.44
CA GLY A 36 4.63 14.62 -12.84
C GLY A 36 5.41 15.90 -13.14
N PRO A 37 4.97 17.07 -12.68
CA PRO A 37 5.70 18.35 -12.89
C PRO A 37 7.11 18.35 -12.28
N HIS A 38 7.33 17.61 -11.19
CA HIS A 38 8.64 17.55 -10.54
C HIS A 38 9.66 16.70 -11.29
N ILE A 39 9.22 15.84 -12.23
CA ILE A 39 10.14 14.96 -12.98
C ILE A 39 11.15 15.77 -13.79
N ALA A 40 10.69 16.79 -14.51
CA ALA A 40 11.55 17.62 -15.36
C ALA A 40 12.53 18.47 -14.54
N ALA A 41 12.09 18.97 -13.39
CA ALA A 41 12.90 19.80 -12.50
C ALA A 41 13.88 18.98 -11.65
N ALA A 42 13.50 17.75 -11.30
CA ALA A 42 14.23 16.93 -10.33
C ALA A 42 15.39 16.13 -10.92
N GLN A 43 15.52 16.04 -12.24
CA GLN A 43 16.56 15.29 -12.96
C GLN A 43 16.93 13.96 -12.25
N PRO A 44 16.06 12.96 -12.28
CA PRO A 44 16.25 11.76 -11.50
C PRO A 44 17.46 10.95 -11.99
N ARG A 45 18.44 10.73 -11.11
CA ARG A 45 19.55 9.82 -11.32
C ARG A 45 19.11 8.41 -10.91
N TRP A 46 19.02 7.53 -11.89
CA TRP A 46 18.60 6.16 -11.68
C TRP A 46 19.65 5.33 -10.95
N LEU A 47 19.32 4.82 -9.78
CA LEU A 47 20.06 3.75 -9.11
C LEU A 47 19.55 2.39 -9.60
N ARG A 48 18.22 2.31 -9.86
CA ARG A 48 17.54 1.18 -10.47
C ARG A 48 16.38 1.72 -11.32
N ARG A 49 16.47 1.53 -12.63
CA ARG A 49 15.35 1.87 -13.52
C ARG A 49 14.13 1.02 -13.18
N PRO A 50 12.89 1.50 -13.45
CA PRO A 50 11.70 0.67 -13.25
C PRO A 50 11.86 -0.68 -13.95
N GLU A 51 11.80 -1.75 -13.17
CA GLU A 51 11.92 -3.12 -13.65
C GLU A 51 10.87 -4.01 -13.00
N THR A 52 10.33 -4.94 -13.78
CA THR A 52 9.33 -5.90 -13.31
C THR A 52 9.99 -7.22 -12.97
N GLY A 53 9.63 -7.80 -11.82
CA GLY A 53 10.10 -9.09 -11.36
C GLY A 53 9.07 -9.80 -10.50
N LEU A 54 9.45 -10.94 -9.95
CA LEU A 54 8.65 -11.71 -9.02
C LEU A 54 9.17 -11.50 -7.59
N MET A 55 8.24 -11.48 -6.64
CA MET A 55 8.56 -11.40 -5.20
C MET A 55 7.70 -12.41 -4.45
N MET A 56 8.36 -13.22 -3.61
CA MET A 56 7.69 -14.15 -2.72
C MET A 56 6.93 -13.40 -1.64
N ILE A 57 5.65 -13.74 -1.46
CA ILE A 57 4.83 -13.22 -0.37
C ILE A 57 4.58 -14.29 0.68
N GLN A 58 4.50 -13.85 1.93
CA GLN A 58 4.19 -14.69 3.06
C GLN A 58 2.80 -14.38 3.60
N ALA A 59 2.09 -15.41 4.01
CA ALA A 59 0.83 -15.30 4.73
C ALA A 59 0.93 -15.96 6.10
N ARG A 60 -0.11 -15.80 6.92
CA ARG A 60 -0.28 -16.52 8.19
C ARG A 60 -1.56 -17.33 8.14
N VAL A 61 -1.52 -18.55 8.65
CA VAL A 61 -2.70 -19.40 8.80
C VAL A 61 -3.70 -18.70 9.71
N GLY A 62 -4.94 -18.51 9.23
CA GLY A 62 -5.99 -17.84 10.00
C GLY A 62 -5.68 -16.40 10.42
N GLY A 63 -4.68 -15.76 9.81
CA GLY A 63 -4.26 -14.39 10.11
C GLY A 63 -3.29 -14.23 11.30
N SER A 64 -3.28 -15.15 12.25
CA SER A 64 -2.43 -15.10 13.46
C SER A 64 -1.49 -16.31 13.63
N GLY A 65 -1.68 -17.39 12.86
CA GLY A 65 -0.88 -18.61 12.94
C GLY A 65 0.51 -18.49 12.31
N GLU A 66 1.14 -19.65 12.10
CA GLU A 66 2.48 -19.76 11.51
C GLU A 66 2.57 -19.14 10.12
N ARG A 67 3.76 -18.57 9.82
CA ARG A 67 4.05 -17.99 8.51
C ARG A 67 4.35 -19.09 7.50
N PHE A 68 3.83 -18.93 6.29
CA PHE A 68 4.16 -19.77 5.16
C PHE A 68 4.30 -18.97 3.87
N ASN A 69 5.06 -19.48 2.92
CA ASN A 69 5.19 -18.90 1.60
C ASN A 69 3.89 -19.17 0.82
N LEU A 70 3.12 -18.11 0.56
CA LEU A 70 1.85 -18.21 -0.17
C LEU A 70 2.06 -18.39 -1.68
N GLY A 71 3.09 -17.73 -2.23
CA GLY A 71 3.39 -17.75 -3.65
C GLY A 71 4.13 -16.50 -4.10
N GLU A 72 4.34 -16.37 -5.39
CA GLU A 72 5.00 -15.22 -5.99
C GLU A 72 4.00 -14.25 -6.59
N VAL A 73 4.28 -12.96 -6.45
CA VAL A 73 3.52 -11.88 -7.08
C VAL A 73 4.43 -11.07 -7.99
N THR A 74 3.85 -10.59 -9.09
CA THR A 74 4.54 -9.65 -9.96
C THR A 74 4.62 -8.29 -9.27
N VAL A 75 5.83 -7.72 -9.21
CA VAL A 75 6.07 -6.37 -8.70
C VAL A 75 6.93 -5.59 -9.68
N THR A 76 6.69 -4.30 -9.77
CA THR A 76 7.60 -3.34 -10.41
C THR A 76 8.29 -2.55 -9.32
N ARG A 77 9.62 -2.52 -9.36
CA ARG A 77 10.47 -1.81 -8.40
C ARG A 77 11.30 -0.75 -9.11
N CYS A 78 11.60 0.31 -8.37
CA CYS A 78 12.36 1.44 -8.88
C CYS A 78 13.16 2.05 -7.72
N ALA A 79 14.35 2.59 -8.00
CA ALA A 79 15.14 3.37 -7.05
C ALA A 79 15.89 4.49 -7.78
N LEU A 80 15.88 5.69 -7.20
CA LEU A 80 16.50 6.88 -7.78
C LEU A 80 16.97 7.86 -6.71
N ARG A 81 17.80 8.81 -7.12
CA ARG A 81 18.08 10.03 -6.36
C ARG A 81 17.62 11.24 -7.17
N LEU A 82 17.25 12.32 -6.49
CA LEU A 82 16.93 13.60 -7.11
C LEU A 82 18.18 14.51 -7.07
N GLY A 83 18.41 15.23 -8.17
CA GLY A 83 19.56 16.14 -8.32
C GLY A 83 20.80 15.49 -8.95
N GLU A 84 21.68 16.34 -9.51
CA GLU A 84 22.74 15.90 -10.41
C GLU A 84 24.00 15.36 -9.71
N THR A 85 24.38 15.87 -8.54
CA THR A 85 25.75 15.74 -8.05
C THR A 85 25.91 15.30 -6.60
N ASP A 86 24.85 15.31 -5.79
CA ASP A 86 25.00 15.09 -4.36
C ASP A 86 24.62 13.65 -3.94
N ASP A 87 25.61 12.89 -3.50
CA ASP A 87 25.39 11.55 -2.93
C ASP A 87 24.70 11.58 -1.56
N THR A 88 24.49 12.77 -0.99
CA THR A 88 23.78 12.97 0.27
C THR A 88 22.26 13.08 0.09
N SER A 89 21.79 13.31 -1.16
CA SER A 89 20.35 13.38 -1.48
C SER A 89 19.63 12.10 -1.13
N PRO A 90 18.40 12.17 -0.60
CA PRO A 90 17.62 10.99 -0.25
C PRO A 90 17.40 10.03 -1.43
N VAL A 91 17.43 8.74 -1.13
CA VAL A 91 17.08 7.71 -2.11
C VAL A 91 15.57 7.47 -2.07
N GLY A 92 14.90 7.76 -3.18
CA GLY A 92 13.52 7.40 -3.40
C GLY A 92 13.41 5.95 -3.90
N VAL A 93 12.53 5.17 -3.29
CA VAL A 93 12.32 3.76 -3.59
C VAL A 93 10.84 3.47 -3.75
N SER A 94 10.50 2.58 -4.67
CA SER A 94 9.13 2.09 -4.82
C SER A 94 9.07 0.60 -5.11
N TYR A 95 7.99 -0.02 -4.62
CA TYR A 95 7.55 -1.37 -4.94
C TYR A 95 6.06 -1.35 -5.20
N VAL A 96 5.65 -1.58 -6.44
CA VAL A 96 4.26 -1.52 -6.89
C VAL A 96 3.84 -2.90 -7.39
N LEU A 97 2.68 -3.38 -6.96
CA LEU A 97 2.12 -4.63 -7.49
C LEU A 97 1.74 -4.48 -8.96
N GLY A 98 2.12 -5.45 -9.77
CA GLY A 98 1.88 -5.45 -11.21
C GLY A 98 3.06 -4.97 -12.02
N ARG A 99 2.77 -4.49 -13.25
CA ARG A 99 3.79 -4.15 -14.27
C ARG A 99 3.80 -2.66 -14.64
N ASP A 100 3.29 -1.81 -13.77
CA ASP A 100 3.19 -0.38 -14.04
C ASP A 100 4.50 0.35 -13.74
N HIS A 101 5.33 0.51 -14.77
CA HIS A 101 6.61 1.21 -14.68
C HIS A 101 6.43 2.70 -14.37
N ARG A 102 5.35 3.31 -14.91
CA ARG A 102 5.08 4.74 -14.68
C ARG A 102 4.72 4.99 -13.22
N GLN A 103 3.83 4.19 -12.66
CA GLN A 103 3.48 4.27 -11.24
C GLN A 103 4.70 4.07 -10.35
N ALA A 104 5.53 3.07 -10.63
CA ALA A 104 6.75 2.82 -9.86
C ALA A 104 7.72 4.00 -9.91
N GLN A 105 7.90 4.63 -11.08
CA GLN A 105 8.71 5.82 -11.24
C GLN A 105 8.19 6.98 -10.39
N LEU A 106 6.90 7.32 -10.53
CA LEU A 106 6.27 8.42 -9.81
C LEU A 106 6.29 8.20 -8.30
N ALA A 107 6.00 6.98 -7.84
CA ALA A 107 6.05 6.63 -6.43
C ALA A 107 7.47 6.76 -5.85
N ALA A 108 8.51 6.38 -6.60
CA ALA A 108 9.89 6.56 -6.15
C ALA A 108 10.30 8.04 -6.07
N ILE A 109 9.85 8.87 -7.02
CA ILE A 109 10.09 10.33 -6.97
C ILE A 109 9.36 10.94 -5.77
N ALA A 110 8.09 10.58 -5.56
CA ALA A 110 7.32 11.03 -4.40
C ALA A 110 7.99 10.64 -3.08
N ASP A 111 8.51 9.40 -2.97
CA ASP A 111 9.24 8.96 -1.77
C ASP A 111 10.51 9.80 -1.53
N ALA A 112 11.26 10.15 -2.58
CA ALA A 112 12.43 11.02 -2.45
C ALA A 112 12.04 12.43 -1.99
N LEU A 113 11.00 13.02 -2.58
CA LEU A 113 10.50 14.35 -2.22
C LEU A 113 9.94 14.40 -0.78
N LEU A 114 9.24 13.35 -0.35
CA LEU A 114 8.69 13.26 1.01
C LEU A 114 9.77 13.17 2.11
N GLN A 115 10.99 12.78 1.74
CA GLN A 115 12.14 12.78 2.65
C GLN A 115 12.77 14.16 2.80
N ASP A 116 12.39 15.13 1.97
CA ASP A 116 12.81 16.52 2.07
C ASP A 116 11.79 17.33 2.87
N ALA A 117 12.25 17.96 3.94
CA ALA A 117 11.41 18.77 4.82
C ALA A 117 10.71 19.95 4.09
N THR A 118 11.28 20.45 2.99
CA THR A 118 10.69 21.54 2.20
C THR A 118 9.46 21.10 1.41
N HIS A 119 9.41 19.86 0.98
CA HIS A 119 8.32 19.30 0.17
C HIS A 119 7.33 18.47 0.99
N HIS A 120 7.74 17.97 2.14
CA HIS A 120 6.96 17.04 2.94
C HIS A 120 5.55 17.56 3.27
N GLY A 121 5.47 18.77 3.81
CA GLY A 121 4.18 19.34 4.25
C GLY A 121 3.18 19.56 3.11
N ASP A 122 3.63 20.01 1.97
CA ASP A 122 2.79 20.21 0.78
C ASP A 122 2.30 18.85 0.23
N LEU A 123 3.21 17.88 0.12
CA LEU A 123 2.87 16.55 -0.39
C LEU A 123 2.01 15.73 0.58
N GLU A 124 2.13 15.94 1.90
CA GLU A 124 1.22 15.31 2.87
C GLU A 124 -0.23 15.70 2.57
N VAL A 125 -0.48 17.00 2.38
CA VAL A 125 -1.83 17.52 2.15
C VAL A 125 -2.34 17.23 0.72
N ARG A 126 -1.51 17.47 -0.30
CA ARG A 126 -1.96 17.41 -1.69
C ARG A 126 -1.90 16.00 -2.29
N LEU A 127 -1.04 15.13 -1.77
CA LEU A 127 -0.84 13.80 -2.32
C LEU A 127 -1.29 12.69 -1.36
N LEU A 128 -0.74 12.62 -0.15
CA LEU A 128 -0.99 11.49 0.74
C LEU A 128 -2.42 11.47 1.26
N GLU A 129 -2.97 12.61 1.64
CA GLU A 129 -4.34 12.70 2.14
C GLU A 129 -5.40 12.29 1.08
N PRO A 130 -5.36 12.78 -0.17
CA PRO A 130 -6.26 12.30 -1.22
C PRO A 130 -6.11 10.79 -1.53
N ILE A 131 -4.87 10.25 -1.43
CA ILE A 131 -4.67 8.80 -1.58
C ILE A 131 -5.37 8.04 -0.46
N ARG A 132 -5.22 8.47 0.81
CA ARG A 132 -5.92 7.85 1.96
C ARG A 132 -7.42 7.83 1.73
N GLN A 133 -8.01 8.97 1.37
CA GLN A 133 -9.44 9.07 1.09
C GLN A 133 -9.90 8.15 -0.04
N SER A 134 -9.16 8.11 -1.15
CA SER A 134 -9.45 7.21 -2.27
C SER A 134 -9.41 5.72 -1.86
N LEU A 135 -8.42 5.33 -1.05
CA LEU A 135 -8.28 3.96 -0.56
C LEU A 135 -9.39 3.59 0.42
N MET A 136 -9.76 4.49 1.33
CA MET A 136 -10.88 4.29 2.26
C MET A 136 -12.20 4.11 1.50
N GLN A 137 -12.47 4.92 0.49
CA GLN A 137 -13.67 4.81 -0.34
C GLN A 137 -13.70 3.47 -1.11
N LYS A 138 -12.57 3.06 -1.70
CA LYS A 138 -12.46 1.76 -2.37
C LYS A 138 -12.71 0.60 -1.41
N GLN A 139 -12.21 0.68 -0.18
CA GLN A 139 -12.42 -0.33 0.86
C GLN A 139 -13.89 -0.38 1.29
N SER A 140 -14.51 0.76 1.53
CA SER A 140 -15.94 0.86 1.87
C SER A 140 -16.83 0.25 0.78
N THR A 141 -16.57 0.59 -0.49
CA THR A 141 -17.30 0.03 -1.64
C THR A 141 -17.14 -1.50 -1.73
N ARG A 142 -15.92 -2.02 -1.53
CA ARG A 142 -15.67 -3.47 -1.50
C ARG A 142 -16.40 -4.14 -0.35
N HIS A 143 -16.38 -3.53 0.83
CA HIS A 143 -17.10 -4.05 2.00
C HIS A 143 -18.60 -4.08 1.78
N ALA A 144 -19.19 -3.02 1.25
CA ALA A 144 -20.60 -2.96 0.91
C ALA A 144 -20.99 -4.07 -0.10
N ARG A 145 -20.20 -4.28 -1.16
CA ARG A 145 -20.42 -5.37 -2.11
C ARG A 145 -20.33 -6.75 -1.46
N ALA A 146 -19.37 -6.96 -0.57
CA ALA A 146 -19.24 -8.25 0.14
C ALA A 146 -20.44 -8.53 1.05
N GLN A 147 -20.99 -7.50 1.68
CA GLN A 147 -22.20 -7.63 2.53
C GLN A 147 -23.43 -8.04 1.74
N THR A 148 -23.60 -7.59 0.49
CA THR A 148 -24.75 -7.98 -0.35
C THR A 148 -24.71 -9.45 -0.79
N THR A 149 -23.54 -10.09 -0.72
CA THR A 149 -23.37 -11.51 -1.08
C THR A 149 -23.24 -12.43 0.13
N LYS A 150 -23.37 -11.88 1.34
CA LYS A 150 -23.32 -12.67 2.58
C LYS A 150 -24.58 -13.54 2.68
N VAL A 151 -24.40 -14.86 2.70
CA VAL A 151 -25.47 -15.82 2.96
C VAL A 151 -25.46 -16.14 4.44
N ASP A 152 -26.54 -15.85 5.14
CA ASP A 152 -26.72 -16.27 6.52
C ASP A 152 -27.30 -17.71 6.52
N PHE A 153 -26.49 -18.68 6.95
CA PHE A 153 -26.93 -20.05 7.12
C PHE A 153 -27.63 -20.17 8.49
N PHE A 154 -28.94 -20.29 8.47
CA PHE A 154 -29.68 -20.62 9.67
C PHE A 154 -29.67 -22.15 9.86
N THR A 155 -29.07 -22.63 10.93
CA THR A 155 -29.21 -24.02 11.35
C THR A 155 -30.60 -24.18 11.98
N VAL A 156 -31.53 -24.79 11.27
CA VAL A 156 -32.80 -25.20 11.86
C VAL A 156 -32.52 -26.42 12.74
N ALA A 157 -32.52 -26.22 14.05
CA ALA A 157 -32.52 -27.33 14.99
C ALA A 157 -33.83 -28.11 14.80
N ARG A 158 -33.78 -29.34 14.30
CA ARG A 158 -34.91 -30.24 14.33
C ARG A 158 -35.18 -30.61 15.79
N GLU A 159 -36.22 -30.12 16.36
CA GLU A 159 -36.74 -30.68 17.62
C GLU A 159 -37.10 -32.14 17.36
N ALA A 160 -36.42 -33.05 18.05
CA ALA A 160 -36.80 -34.46 18.10
C ALA A 160 -38.15 -34.53 18.85
N SER A 161 -39.22 -34.82 18.12
CA SER A 161 -40.49 -35.17 18.75
C SER A 161 -40.29 -36.42 19.58
N SER A 162 -40.27 -36.26 20.90
CA SER A 162 -40.43 -37.39 21.83
C SER A 162 -41.80 -38.00 21.63
N GLY A 163 -41.82 -39.15 20.94
CA GLY A 163 -43.03 -39.97 20.88
C GLY A 163 -43.37 -40.47 22.28
N GLU A 164 -44.50 -40.08 22.78
CA GLU A 164 -45.12 -40.76 23.92
C GLU A 164 -45.55 -42.16 23.48
N ASP A 165 -44.82 -43.15 23.95
CA ASP A 165 -45.29 -44.54 23.94
C ASP A 165 -46.40 -44.66 24.98
N GLY A 166 -47.65 -44.65 24.49
CA GLY A 166 -48.81 -44.99 25.31
C GLY A 166 -48.80 -46.43 25.69
N GLU A 167 -48.64 -46.68 26.98
CA GLU A 167 -48.82 -47.95 27.65
C GLU A 167 -50.34 -48.29 27.68
N LEU A 168 -50.74 -49.39 27.01
CA LEU A 168 -52.06 -50.01 27.15
C LEU A 168 -51.92 -51.26 27.97
N SER A 169 -52.56 -51.25 29.13
CA SER A 169 -52.87 -52.37 29.99
C SER A 169 -54.02 -53.17 29.44
#